data_576b297d03e28d65947477bc2c662545
#
_entry.id   576b297d03e28d65947477bc2c662545
#
_cell.length_a   1.000
_cell.length_b   1.000
_cell.length_c   1.000
_cell.angle_alpha   90.00
_cell.angle_beta   90.00
_cell.angle_gamma   90.00
#
_symmetry.space_group_name_H-M   'P 1'
#
loop_
_entity.id
_entity.type
_entity.pdbx_description
1 polymer ?
#
loop_
_entity_poly.entity_id
_entity_poly.type
_entity_poly.pdbx_seq_one_letter_code
_entity_poly.pdbx_strand_id
1 'polypeptide(L)'
;QQKFAGILEKTCGMEAGAFEAIVLGDKTNLDPELKMRYQMAGIIHILAISGLHISLLGMGLYNLLKKIGLGIWPAGLLALVIMLQYGMMTGGSVSTMRAVCMFLLSVGAKIAGRIYDMPTGMAAAAILILMENPAYLLDGGFLLSFGSVIGIGCVWPLVQEGMDVLNRKKRSEVNEKGKIRDKLL
;
A
#
# COMPACT_ATOMS: atom_id res chain seq x y z
N GLN A 1 13.14 -9.71 15.79
CA GLN A 1 11.87 -10.44 15.79
C GLN A 1 11.59 -11.11 17.14
N GLN A 2 12.45 -12.00 17.64
CA GLN A 2 12.21 -12.78 18.87
C GLN A 2 11.88 -11.96 20.12
N LYS A 3 12.51 -10.79 20.33
CA LYS A 3 12.20 -9.92 21.46
C LYS A 3 10.81 -9.28 21.37
N PHE A 4 10.39 -8.89 20.18
CA PHE A 4 9.06 -8.33 19.94
C PHE A 4 7.97 -9.40 20.02
N ALA A 5 8.22 -10.61 19.49
CA ALA A 5 7.36 -11.77 19.64
C ALA A 5 7.08 -12.08 21.12
N GLY A 6 8.11 -12.13 21.95
CA GLY A 6 7.96 -12.35 23.39
C GLY A 6 7.20 -11.24 24.15
N ILE A 7 7.20 -10.01 23.66
CA ILE A 7 6.37 -8.92 24.19
C ILE A 7 4.91 -9.10 23.79
N LEU A 8 4.66 -9.43 22.52
CA LEU A 8 3.32 -9.68 22.01
C LEU A 8 2.66 -10.88 22.69
N GLU A 9 3.41 -11.97 22.91
CA GLU A 9 2.94 -13.15 23.62
C GLU A 9 2.49 -12.83 25.05
N LYS A 10 3.25 -12.00 25.76
CA LYS A 10 2.90 -11.54 27.12
C LYS A 10 1.70 -10.60 27.17
N THR A 11 1.43 -9.85 26.08
CA THR A 11 0.40 -8.81 26.06
C THR A 11 -0.91 -9.32 25.45
N CYS A 12 -0.85 -10.16 24.43
CA CYS A 12 -2.00 -10.58 23.62
C CYS A 12 -2.43 -12.05 23.87
N GLY A 13 -1.69 -12.82 24.67
CA GLY A 13 -2.07 -14.20 25.02
C GLY A 13 -2.29 -15.10 23.80
N MET A 14 -3.47 -15.77 23.74
CA MET A 14 -3.81 -16.74 22.68
C MET A 14 -3.86 -16.13 21.26
N GLU A 15 -4.00 -14.83 21.12
CA GLU A 15 -4.05 -14.15 19.81
C GLU A 15 -2.68 -13.61 19.37
N ALA A 16 -1.63 -13.82 20.15
CA ALA A 16 -0.27 -13.31 19.87
C ALA A 16 0.24 -13.73 18.48
N GLY A 17 -0.01 -14.99 18.07
CA GLY A 17 0.38 -15.50 16.75
C GLY A 17 -0.29 -14.76 15.57
N ALA A 18 -1.54 -14.32 15.73
CA ALA A 18 -2.21 -13.50 14.72
C ALA A 18 -1.62 -12.10 14.66
N PHE A 19 -1.32 -11.48 15.80
CA PHE A 19 -0.65 -10.18 15.85
C PHE A 19 0.78 -10.24 15.31
N GLU A 20 1.53 -11.31 15.59
CA GLU A 20 2.85 -11.54 15.01
C GLU A 20 2.78 -11.65 13.49
N ALA A 21 1.81 -12.40 12.95
CA ALA A 21 1.61 -12.51 11.51
C ALA A 21 1.27 -11.15 10.86
N ILE A 22 0.42 -10.34 11.50
CA ILE A 22 -0.01 -9.03 10.97
C ILE A 22 1.07 -7.97 11.10
N VAL A 23 1.77 -7.91 12.25
CA VAL A 23 2.72 -6.81 12.55
C VAL A 23 4.14 -7.14 12.12
N LEU A 24 4.59 -8.37 12.35
CA LEU A 24 5.96 -8.82 12.05
C LEU A 24 6.06 -9.64 10.76
N GLY A 25 4.93 -10.03 10.15
CA GLY A 25 4.89 -10.91 8.98
C GLY A 25 5.27 -12.36 9.27
N ASP A 26 5.49 -12.68 10.55
CA ASP A 26 5.89 -14.03 10.98
C ASP A 26 4.67 -14.91 11.20
N LYS A 27 4.56 -15.96 10.39
CA LYS A 27 3.44 -16.91 10.40
C LYS A 27 3.79 -18.23 11.07
N THR A 28 5.00 -18.33 11.65
CA THR A 28 5.51 -19.59 12.25
C THR A 28 4.72 -20.01 13.48
N ASN A 29 4.27 -19.04 14.27
CA ASN A 29 3.51 -19.25 15.51
C ASN A 29 1.99 -19.16 15.33
N LEU A 30 1.52 -19.08 14.06
CA LEU A 30 0.09 -19.00 13.78
C LEU A 30 -0.56 -20.38 13.96
N ASP A 31 -1.59 -20.45 14.77
CA ASP A 31 -2.40 -21.66 14.97
C ASP A 31 -2.90 -22.19 13.61
N PRO A 32 -2.66 -23.47 13.27
CA PRO A 32 -3.12 -24.07 12.04
C PRO A 32 -4.64 -23.99 11.84
N GLU A 33 -5.42 -24.08 12.90
CA GLU A 33 -6.88 -23.96 12.86
C GLU A 33 -7.29 -22.52 12.50
N LEU A 34 -6.66 -21.53 13.11
CA LEU A 34 -6.89 -20.12 12.80
C LEU A 34 -6.49 -19.81 11.34
N LYS A 35 -5.35 -20.32 10.88
CA LYS A 35 -4.91 -20.17 9.48
C LYS A 35 -5.93 -20.75 8.50
N MET A 36 -6.49 -21.95 8.81
CA MET A 36 -7.52 -22.58 7.98
C MET A 36 -8.79 -21.74 7.94
N ARG A 37 -9.24 -21.18 9.07
CA ARG A 37 -10.40 -20.29 9.13
C ARG A 37 -10.20 -19.03 8.27
N TYR A 38 -9.03 -18.39 8.31
CA TYR A 38 -8.70 -17.24 7.45
C TYR A 38 -8.63 -17.61 5.96
N GLN A 39 -8.17 -18.83 5.63
CA GLN A 39 -8.18 -19.35 4.26
C GLN A 39 -9.61 -19.57 3.76
N MET A 40 -10.45 -20.23 4.56
CA MET A 40 -11.85 -20.51 4.21
C MET A 40 -12.68 -19.23 4.07
N ALA A 41 -12.39 -18.22 4.88
CA ALA A 41 -12.99 -16.89 4.78
C ALA A 41 -12.43 -16.03 3.62
N GLY A 42 -11.42 -16.49 2.88
CA GLY A 42 -10.78 -15.74 1.79
C GLY A 42 -9.96 -14.52 2.23
N ILE A 43 -9.75 -14.35 3.54
CA ILE A 43 -9.08 -13.15 4.12
C ILE A 43 -7.65 -13.42 4.58
N ILE A 44 -7.04 -14.52 4.14
CA ILE A 44 -5.65 -14.87 4.49
C ILE A 44 -4.63 -13.79 4.09
N HIS A 45 -4.97 -12.97 3.10
CA HIS A 45 -4.14 -11.84 2.68
C HIS A 45 -4.01 -10.74 3.74
N ILE A 46 -4.93 -10.67 4.72
CA ILE A 46 -4.85 -9.73 5.85
C ILE A 46 -3.69 -10.09 6.78
N LEU A 47 -3.34 -11.38 6.86
CA LEU A 47 -2.17 -11.87 7.62
C LEU A 47 -0.83 -11.60 6.91
N ALA A 48 -0.86 -11.01 5.74
CA ALA A 48 0.35 -10.58 5.05
C ALA A 48 0.51 -9.07 5.19
N ILE A 49 1.73 -8.63 5.47
CA ILE A 49 2.03 -7.19 5.49
C ILE A 49 1.78 -6.65 4.09
N SER A 50 0.81 -5.74 4.00
CA SER A 50 0.45 -5.12 2.74
C SER A 50 1.23 -3.83 2.51
N GLY A 51 1.35 -3.43 1.23
CA GLY A 51 1.92 -2.12 0.88
C GLY A 51 1.21 -0.95 1.56
N LEU A 52 -0.07 -1.12 1.92
CA LEU A 52 -0.83 -0.12 2.68
C LEU A 52 -0.24 0.10 4.09
N HIS A 53 0.10 -0.98 4.81
CA HIS A 53 0.74 -0.89 6.13
C HIS A 53 2.06 -0.13 6.05
N ILE A 54 2.90 -0.47 5.07
CA ILE A 54 4.19 0.21 4.84
C ILE A 54 3.99 1.70 4.52
N SER A 55 3.05 2.02 3.64
CA SER A 55 2.77 3.40 3.26
C SER A 55 2.21 4.22 4.42
N LEU A 56 1.30 3.64 5.20
CA LEU A 56 0.65 4.30 6.33
C LEU A 56 1.65 4.54 7.48
N LEU A 57 2.41 3.52 7.83
CA LEU A 57 3.44 3.60 8.87
C LEU A 57 4.58 4.53 8.45
N GLY A 58 5.11 4.38 7.24
CA GLY A 58 6.22 5.17 6.74
C GLY A 58 5.87 6.65 6.57
N MET A 59 4.76 6.95 5.91
CA MET A 59 4.31 8.33 5.71
C MET A 59 3.81 8.95 7.02
N GLY A 60 3.14 8.17 7.88
CA GLY A 60 2.72 8.57 9.22
C GLY A 60 3.92 8.95 10.08
N LEU A 61 4.94 8.09 10.10
CA LEU A 61 6.19 8.35 10.82
C LEU A 61 6.90 9.60 10.29
N TYR A 62 7.05 9.73 8.97
CA TYR A 62 7.65 10.91 8.36
C TYR A 62 6.92 12.20 8.74
N ASN A 63 5.58 12.19 8.67
CA ASN A 63 4.76 13.34 9.03
C ASN A 63 4.82 13.65 10.52
N LEU A 64 4.87 12.61 11.38
CA LEU A 64 5.04 12.77 12.82
C LEU A 64 6.37 13.43 13.15
N LEU A 65 7.47 12.95 12.55
CA LEU A 65 8.81 13.53 12.75
C LEU A 65 8.86 15.01 12.33
N LYS A 66 8.20 15.34 11.21
CA LYS A 66 8.06 16.74 10.79
C LYS A 66 7.24 17.57 11.78
N LYS A 67 6.16 17.00 12.33
CA LYS A 67 5.31 17.69 13.31
C LYS A 67 6.02 17.98 14.63
N ILE A 68 6.99 17.12 15.01
CA ILE A 68 7.86 17.32 16.20
C ILE A 68 8.92 18.40 15.95
N GLY A 69 9.01 18.95 14.74
CA GLY A 69 9.94 20.03 14.40
C GLY A 69 11.22 19.60 13.70
N LEU A 70 11.34 18.33 13.31
CA LEU A 70 12.48 17.90 12.50
C LEU A 70 12.36 18.49 11.09
N GLY A 71 13.48 18.96 10.56
CA GLY A 71 13.58 19.40 9.17
C GLY A 71 13.28 18.26 8.18
N ILE A 72 13.03 18.61 6.92
CA ILE A 72 12.69 17.65 5.84
C ILE A 72 13.77 16.56 5.70
N TRP A 73 15.05 16.95 5.73
CA TRP A 73 16.19 16.04 5.57
C TRP A 73 16.31 15.02 6.71
N PRO A 74 16.43 15.43 8.00
CA PRO A 74 16.59 14.47 9.09
C PRO A 74 15.32 13.62 9.30
N ALA A 75 14.13 14.19 9.14
CA ALA A 75 12.89 13.43 9.22
C ALA A 75 12.80 12.36 8.11
N GLY A 76 13.19 12.73 6.88
CA GLY A 76 13.22 11.81 5.75
C GLY A 76 14.22 10.67 5.98
N LEU A 77 15.46 11.00 6.33
CA LEU A 77 16.52 10.01 6.54
C LEU A 77 16.16 9.03 7.67
N LEU A 78 15.66 9.54 8.79
CA LEU A 78 15.26 8.70 9.93
C LEU A 78 14.09 7.78 9.56
N ALA A 79 13.06 8.30 8.87
CA ALA A 79 11.94 7.50 8.40
C ALA A 79 12.41 6.40 7.41
N LEU A 80 13.35 6.72 6.51
CA LEU A 80 13.93 5.75 5.56
C LEU A 80 14.63 4.60 6.28
N VAL A 81 15.50 4.92 7.26
CA VAL A 81 16.25 3.90 8.02
C VAL A 81 15.28 2.98 8.77
N ILE A 82 14.29 3.55 9.44
CA ILE A 82 13.30 2.76 10.20
C ILE A 82 12.48 1.88 9.25
N MET A 83 12.05 2.39 8.10
CA MET A 83 11.25 1.61 7.16
C MET A 83 12.06 0.52 6.44
N LEU A 84 13.35 0.75 6.19
CA LEU A 84 14.24 -0.30 5.67
C LEU A 84 14.41 -1.42 6.70
N GLN A 85 14.66 -1.09 7.97
CA GLN A 85 14.74 -2.08 9.04
C GLN A 85 13.42 -2.86 9.19
N TYR A 86 12.29 -2.17 9.14
CA TYR A 86 10.98 -2.80 9.18
C TYR A 86 10.76 -3.75 8.00
N GLY A 87 11.11 -3.34 6.77
CA GLY A 87 11.03 -4.19 5.57
C GLY A 87 11.87 -5.47 5.69
N MET A 88 13.09 -5.37 6.25
CA MET A 88 13.94 -6.53 6.51
C MET A 88 13.36 -7.45 7.61
N MET A 89 12.76 -6.88 8.64
CA MET A 89 12.13 -7.66 9.71
C MET A 89 10.90 -8.44 9.24
N THR A 90 10.18 -7.94 8.27
CA THR A 90 8.92 -8.52 7.78
C THR A 90 9.08 -9.63 6.73
N GLY A 91 10.30 -10.16 6.59
CA GLY A 91 10.60 -11.28 5.69
C GLY A 91 10.68 -10.94 4.21
N GLY A 92 10.69 -9.64 3.84
CA GLY A 92 11.02 -9.20 2.48
C GLY A 92 10.12 -9.73 1.37
N SER A 93 8.81 -9.87 1.61
CA SER A 93 7.90 -10.26 0.53
C SER A 93 7.96 -9.24 -0.63
N VAL A 94 7.71 -9.68 -1.87
CA VAL A 94 7.75 -8.83 -3.06
C VAL A 94 6.88 -7.58 -2.90
N SER A 95 5.70 -7.73 -2.27
CA SER A 95 4.81 -6.59 -2.00
C SER A 95 5.39 -5.61 -0.98
N THR A 96 6.12 -6.12 0.03
CA THR A 96 6.83 -5.30 1.02
C THR A 96 8.00 -4.56 0.36
N MET A 97 8.82 -5.27 -0.43
CA MET A 97 9.94 -4.65 -1.16
C MET A 97 9.46 -3.52 -2.07
N ARG A 98 8.39 -3.75 -2.84
CA ARG A 98 7.78 -2.73 -3.68
C ARG A 98 7.38 -1.50 -2.85
N ALA A 99 6.67 -1.70 -1.76
CA ALA A 99 6.16 -0.60 -0.93
C ALA A 99 7.30 0.20 -0.28
N VAL A 100 8.35 -0.47 0.18
CA VAL A 100 9.57 0.17 0.71
C VAL A 100 10.27 0.96 -0.39
N CYS A 101 10.49 0.39 -1.58
CA CYS A 101 11.09 1.10 -2.71
C CYS A 101 10.29 2.35 -3.11
N MET A 102 8.96 2.23 -3.22
CA MET A 102 8.11 3.38 -3.55
C MET A 102 8.14 4.44 -2.45
N PHE A 103 8.18 4.03 -1.18
CA PHE A 103 8.35 4.95 -0.05
C PHE A 103 9.69 5.69 -0.09
N LEU A 104 10.80 4.97 -0.35
CA LEU A 104 12.13 5.54 -0.53
C LEU A 104 12.14 6.60 -1.64
N LEU A 105 11.56 6.28 -2.79
CA LEU A 105 11.48 7.19 -3.94
C LEU A 105 10.60 8.42 -3.61
N SER A 106 9.48 8.22 -2.92
CA SER A 106 8.58 9.31 -2.52
C SER A 106 9.26 10.29 -1.54
N VAL A 107 9.94 9.77 -0.53
CA VAL A 107 10.67 10.60 0.44
C VAL A 107 11.89 11.24 -0.20
N GLY A 108 12.63 10.48 -1.03
CA GLY A 108 13.77 11.00 -1.80
C GLY A 108 13.37 12.15 -2.72
N ALA A 109 12.24 12.04 -3.43
CA ALA A 109 11.71 13.12 -4.26
C ALA A 109 11.39 14.37 -3.43
N LYS A 110 10.76 14.21 -2.25
CA LYS A 110 10.48 15.33 -1.33
C LYS A 110 11.76 16.00 -0.84
N ILE A 111 12.79 15.22 -0.50
CA ILE A 111 14.11 15.73 -0.10
C ILE A 111 14.76 16.51 -1.25
N ALA A 112 14.67 16.00 -2.47
CA ALA A 112 15.20 16.63 -3.66
C ALA A 112 14.36 17.82 -4.18
N GLY A 113 13.24 18.18 -3.51
CA GLY A 113 12.33 19.23 -3.95
C GLY A 113 11.60 18.90 -5.26
N ARG A 114 11.47 17.61 -5.60
CA ARG A 114 10.81 17.13 -6.81
C ARG A 114 9.41 16.61 -6.50
N ILE A 115 8.52 16.70 -7.50
CA ILE A 115 7.19 16.09 -7.44
C ILE A 115 7.37 14.58 -7.63
N TYR A 116 6.83 13.79 -6.69
CA TYR A 116 6.77 12.35 -6.82
C TYR A 116 5.63 11.96 -7.75
N ASP A 117 5.97 11.27 -8.82
CA ASP A 117 5.02 10.67 -9.74
C ASP A 117 4.88 9.18 -9.47
N MET A 118 3.64 8.74 -9.16
CA MET A 118 3.37 7.37 -8.74
C MET A 118 3.69 6.33 -9.83
N PRO A 119 3.31 6.50 -11.10
CA PRO A 119 3.68 5.57 -12.17
C PRO A 119 5.20 5.43 -12.34
N THR A 120 5.92 6.55 -12.33
CA THR A 120 7.40 6.55 -12.43
C THR A 120 8.04 5.85 -11.25
N GLY A 121 7.57 6.11 -10.02
CA GLY A 121 8.04 5.42 -8.83
C GLY A 121 7.77 3.92 -8.86
N MET A 122 6.63 3.52 -9.39
CA MET A 122 6.27 2.12 -9.56
C MET A 122 7.15 1.43 -10.62
N ALA A 123 7.40 2.07 -11.76
CA ALA A 123 8.29 1.54 -12.79
C ALA A 123 9.72 1.37 -12.26
N ALA A 124 10.24 2.35 -11.53
CA ALA A 124 11.55 2.26 -10.90
C ALA A 124 11.62 1.12 -9.86
N ALA A 125 10.59 0.96 -9.02
CA ALA A 125 10.52 -0.14 -8.08
C ALA A 125 10.45 -1.51 -8.78
N ALA A 126 9.71 -1.64 -9.88
CA ALA A 126 9.66 -2.86 -10.69
C ALA A 126 11.03 -3.22 -11.26
N ILE A 127 11.73 -2.24 -11.82
CA ILE A 127 13.09 -2.44 -12.37
C ILE A 127 14.03 -2.94 -11.27
N LEU A 128 14.05 -2.29 -10.10
CA LEU A 128 14.94 -2.68 -9.00
C LEU A 128 14.67 -4.10 -8.52
N ILE A 129 13.40 -4.49 -8.36
CA ILE A 129 13.01 -5.83 -7.91
C ILE A 129 13.35 -6.88 -8.95
N LEU A 130 13.13 -6.61 -10.25
CA LEU A 130 13.44 -7.54 -11.33
C LEU A 130 14.93 -7.64 -11.63
N MET A 131 15.72 -6.61 -11.31
CA MET A 131 17.18 -6.69 -11.36
C MET A 131 17.75 -7.63 -10.30
N GLU A 132 17.11 -7.72 -9.13
CA GLU A 132 17.49 -8.66 -8.08
C GLU A 132 17.16 -10.10 -8.50
N ASN A 133 15.95 -10.34 -8.97
CA ASN A 133 15.53 -11.66 -9.46
C ASN A 133 14.45 -11.54 -10.55
N PRO A 134 14.79 -11.81 -11.83
CA PRO A 134 13.81 -11.76 -12.92
C PRO A 134 12.64 -12.74 -12.77
N ALA A 135 12.81 -13.85 -12.01
CA ALA A 135 11.75 -14.82 -11.80
C ALA A 135 10.56 -14.25 -11.01
N TYR A 136 10.74 -13.13 -10.31
CA TYR A 136 9.62 -12.43 -9.64
C TYR A 136 8.55 -11.94 -10.62
N LEU A 137 8.85 -11.80 -11.91
CA LEU A 137 7.84 -11.45 -12.92
C LEU A 137 6.71 -12.49 -13.00
N LEU A 138 7.00 -13.76 -12.70
CA LEU A 138 6.01 -14.84 -12.69
C LEU A 138 5.41 -15.09 -11.29
N ASP A 139 5.86 -14.35 -10.29
CA ASP A 139 5.33 -14.45 -8.93
C ASP A 139 3.95 -13.81 -8.81
N GLY A 140 2.98 -14.55 -8.27
CA GLY A 140 1.61 -14.06 -8.09
C GLY A 140 1.54 -12.81 -7.19
N GLY A 141 2.42 -12.70 -6.19
CA GLY A 141 2.52 -11.53 -5.32
C GLY A 141 3.00 -10.30 -6.09
N PHE A 142 3.95 -10.45 -7.01
CA PHE A 142 4.39 -9.39 -7.90
C PHE A 142 3.25 -8.92 -8.82
N LEU A 143 2.62 -9.86 -9.55
CA LEU A 143 1.58 -9.54 -10.51
C LEU A 143 0.37 -8.87 -9.85
N LEU A 144 -0.13 -9.41 -8.73
CA LEU A 144 -1.25 -8.83 -8.00
C LEU A 144 -0.91 -7.47 -7.40
N SER A 145 0.30 -7.33 -6.86
CA SER A 145 0.74 -6.10 -6.20
C SER A 145 0.92 -4.95 -7.18
N PHE A 146 1.63 -5.18 -8.29
CA PHE A 146 1.80 -4.18 -9.34
C PHE A 146 0.52 -3.95 -10.15
N GLY A 147 -0.22 -5.01 -10.47
CA GLY A 147 -1.49 -4.92 -11.18
C GLY A 147 -2.53 -4.10 -10.43
N SER A 148 -2.66 -4.26 -9.10
CA SER A 148 -3.57 -3.46 -8.28
C SER A 148 -3.21 -1.97 -8.29
N VAL A 149 -1.94 -1.63 -8.22
CA VAL A 149 -1.47 -0.24 -8.25
C VAL A 149 -1.68 0.39 -9.63
N ILE A 150 -1.43 -0.35 -10.72
CA ILE A 150 -1.75 0.09 -12.08
C ILE A 150 -3.25 0.30 -12.23
N GLY A 151 -4.07 -0.63 -11.75
CA GLY A 151 -5.52 -0.52 -11.79
C GLY A 151 -6.03 0.74 -11.09
N ILE A 152 -5.56 0.99 -9.88
CA ILE A 152 -5.98 2.16 -9.09
C ILE A 152 -5.36 3.46 -9.63
N GLY A 153 -4.07 3.44 -9.98
CA GLY A 153 -3.35 4.66 -10.33
C GLY A 153 -3.53 5.11 -11.78
N CYS A 154 -3.73 4.18 -12.70
CA CYS A 154 -3.81 4.47 -14.14
C CYS A 154 -5.21 4.22 -14.70
N VAL A 155 -5.84 3.10 -14.36
CA VAL A 155 -7.14 2.73 -14.97
C VAL A 155 -8.30 3.47 -14.31
N TRP A 156 -8.29 3.60 -12.98
CA TRP A 156 -9.38 4.26 -12.26
C TRP A 156 -9.65 5.72 -12.66
N PRO A 157 -8.64 6.59 -12.85
CA PRO A 157 -8.88 7.96 -13.34
C PRO A 157 -9.55 7.99 -14.70
N LEU A 158 -9.16 7.10 -15.62
CA LEU A 158 -9.79 7.00 -16.96
C LEU A 158 -11.26 6.57 -16.86
N VAL A 159 -11.57 5.64 -15.97
CA VAL A 159 -12.95 5.20 -15.71
C VAL A 159 -13.77 6.36 -15.09
N GLN A 160 -13.22 7.11 -14.17
CA GLN A 160 -13.87 8.27 -13.58
C GLN A 160 -14.18 9.35 -14.64
N GLU A 161 -13.23 9.71 -15.48
CA GLU A 161 -13.47 10.65 -16.59
C GLU A 161 -14.59 10.17 -17.50
N GLY A 162 -14.59 8.90 -17.89
CA GLY A 162 -15.65 8.30 -18.70
C GLY A 162 -17.02 8.39 -18.02
N MET A 163 -17.10 8.07 -16.73
CA MET A 163 -18.34 8.18 -15.95
C MET A 163 -18.82 9.63 -15.82
N ASP A 164 -17.93 10.57 -15.62
CA ASP A 164 -18.28 12.00 -15.51
C ASP A 164 -18.84 12.55 -16.83
N VAL A 165 -18.27 12.15 -17.96
CA VAL A 165 -18.79 12.50 -19.29
C VAL A 165 -20.20 11.94 -19.48
N LEU A 166 -20.42 10.67 -19.14
CA LEU A 166 -21.74 10.03 -19.23
C LEU A 166 -22.77 10.71 -18.30
N ASN A 167 -22.38 11.03 -17.09
CA ASN A 167 -23.25 11.71 -16.12
C ASN A 167 -23.59 13.13 -16.57
N ARG A 168 -22.64 13.87 -17.16
CA ARG A 168 -22.89 15.20 -17.72
C ARG A 168 -23.88 15.12 -18.89
N LYS A 169 -23.72 14.14 -19.79
CA LYS A 169 -24.63 13.92 -20.92
C LYS A 169 -26.06 13.59 -20.45
N LYS A 170 -26.19 12.67 -19.48
CA LYS A 170 -27.49 12.33 -18.89
C LYS A 170 -28.17 13.52 -18.21
N ARG A 171 -27.39 14.37 -17.54
CA ARG A 171 -27.89 15.57 -16.87
C ARG A 171 -28.36 16.63 -17.85
N SER A 172 -27.68 16.80 -19.00
CA SER A 172 -28.11 17.70 -20.08
C SER A 172 -29.40 17.23 -20.74
N GLU A 173 -29.55 15.93 -21.01
CA GLU A 173 -30.78 15.36 -21.58
C GLU A 173 -32.01 15.51 -20.67
N VAL A 174 -31.81 15.31 -19.34
CA VAL A 174 -32.88 15.51 -18.37
C VAL A 174 -33.31 16.99 -18.28
N ASN A 175 -32.33 17.91 -18.32
CA ASN A 175 -32.60 19.33 -18.28
C ASN A 175 -33.29 19.84 -19.53
N GLU A 176 -32.98 19.28 -20.70
CA GLU A 176 -33.63 19.59 -21.98
C GLU A 176 -35.07 19.11 -22.00
N LYS A 177 -35.31 17.87 -21.52
CA LYS A 177 -36.68 17.33 -21.38
C LYS A 177 -37.53 18.13 -20.37
N GLY A 178 -36.94 18.61 -19.27
CA GLY A 178 -37.60 19.50 -18.33
C GLY A 178 -38.02 20.82 -18.98
N LYS A 179 -37.13 21.43 -19.76
CA LYS A 179 -37.35 22.70 -20.44
C LYS A 179 -38.44 22.62 -21.54
N ILE A 180 -38.55 21.46 -22.20
CA ILE A 180 -39.61 21.18 -23.20
C ILE A 180 -40.97 21.04 -22.49
N ARG A 181 -41.00 20.34 -21.34
CA ARG A 181 -42.24 20.16 -20.56
C ARG A 181 -42.78 21.49 -20.03
N ASP A 182 -41.91 22.37 -19.56
CA ASP A 182 -42.30 23.70 -19.01
C ASP A 182 -42.73 24.69 -20.11
N LYS A 183 -42.43 24.41 -21.40
CA LYS A 183 -42.91 25.18 -22.54
C LYS A 183 -44.26 24.72 -23.10
N LEU A 184 -44.71 23.52 -22.69
CA LEU A 184 -45.97 22.91 -23.17
C LEU A 184 -47.12 23.05 -22.15
N LEU A 185 -46.84 23.60 -20.95
CA LEU A 185 -47.80 24.01 -19.93
C LEU A 185 -48.00 25.51 -19.95
#